data_2e75b13c4b60325b66168abb1f82f40b
#
_entry.id   2e75b13c4b60325b66168abb1f82f40b
#
_cell.length_a   1.000
_cell.length_b   1.000
_cell.length_c   1.000
_cell.angle_alpha   90.00
_cell.angle_beta   90.00
_cell.angle_gamma   90.00
#
_symmetry.space_group_name_H-M   'P 1'
#
loop_
_entity.id
_entity.type
_entity.pdbx_description
1 polymer ?
#
loop_
_entity_poly.entity_id
_entity_poly.type
_entity_poly.pdbx_seq_one_letter_code
_entity_poly.pdbx_strand_id
1 'polypeptide(L)'
;MKTFEEKKFNIGILKGISAKTIEEHLKLYSAYVKNVNDLLQSEKGEYNRRFNFEFGGMRNHEIYFAHFEGGPTALTASSLLGEIDLERFKAMALTRGVGWAMIGYDKKTDQLIEYWVDEQHLGHLPDVSPILALDMWEHSYVADYQPSGKKQYVEDFFENLNWQSCEQNFAEARK
;
A
#
# COMPACT_ATOMS: atom_id res chain seq x y z
N MET A 1 24.35 -0.93 -10.45
CA MET A 1 23.52 -0.93 -9.22
C MET A 1 22.91 -2.32 -9.05
N LYS A 2 22.52 -2.71 -7.81
CA LYS A 2 21.80 -3.97 -7.61
C LYS A 2 20.37 -3.83 -8.16
N THR A 3 19.82 -4.87 -8.76
CA THR A 3 18.44 -4.95 -9.20
C THR A 3 17.52 -5.31 -8.05
N PHE A 4 16.25 -4.93 -8.16
CA PHE A 4 15.18 -5.36 -7.25
C PHE A 4 14.61 -6.69 -7.73
N GLU A 5 14.30 -7.55 -6.77
CA GLU A 5 13.64 -8.82 -7.03
C GLU A 5 12.13 -8.66 -6.78
N GLU A 6 11.34 -9.26 -7.66
CA GLU A 6 9.89 -9.32 -7.49
C GLU A 6 9.54 -10.24 -6.32
N LYS A 7 8.84 -9.71 -5.32
CA LYS A 7 8.32 -10.51 -4.21
C LYS A 7 7.15 -11.37 -4.67
N LYS A 8 7.00 -12.53 -4.07
CA LYS A 8 5.86 -13.41 -4.24
C LYS A 8 5.01 -13.37 -2.99
N PHE A 9 3.70 -13.25 -3.16
CA PHE A 9 2.73 -13.13 -2.08
C PHE A 9 1.80 -14.35 -2.09
N ASN A 10 1.59 -14.94 -0.91
CA ASN A 10 0.65 -16.04 -0.74
C ASN A 10 -0.68 -15.49 -0.24
N ILE A 11 -1.49 -15.00 -1.16
CA ILE A 11 -2.79 -14.37 -0.89
C ILE A 11 -3.88 -15.43 -1.05
N GLY A 12 -4.67 -15.63 0.00
CA GLY A 12 -5.82 -16.52 0.00
C GLY A 12 -7.05 -15.91 -0.68
N ILE A 13 -8.20 -16.49 -0.43
CA ILE A 13 -9.49 -15.95 -0.88
C ILE A 13 -9.83 -14.73 -0.05
N LEU A 14 -10.08 -13.61 -0.72
CA LEU A 14 -10.46 -12.35 -0.10
C LEU A 14 -11.98 -12.12 -0.20
N LYS A 15 -12.57 -11.53 0.83
CA LYS A 15 -13.95 -11.08 0.79
C LYS A 15 -14.06 -9.88 -0.16
N GLY A 16 -14.96 -9.97 -1.12
CA GLY A 16 -15.30 -8.87 -2.04
C GLY A 16 -14.26 -8.59 -3.14
N ILE A 17 -13.00 -8.99 -2.98
CA ILE A 17 -11.93 -8.78 -3.97
C ILE A 17 -11.66 -10.10 -4.68
N SER A 18 -11.93 -10.16 -5.98
CA SER A 18 -11.80 -11.40 -6.75
C SER A 18 -10.34 -11.81 -6.96
N ALA A 19 -10.13 -13.13 -7.09
CA ALA A 19 -8.81 -13.66 -7.45
C ALA A 19 -8.29 -13.08 -8.77
N LYS A 20 -9.20 -12.77 -9.71
CA LYS A 20 -8.84 -12.14 -10.98
C LYS A 20 -8.32 -10.72 -10.78
N THR A 21 -8.95 -9.92 -9.92
CA THR A 21 -8.48 -8.58 -9.59
C THR A 21 -7.08 -8.63 -8.96
N ILE A 22 -6.86 -9.55 -8.02
CA ILE A 22 -5.53 -9.75 -7.41
C ILE A 22 -4.49 -10.18 -8.45
N GLU A 23 -4.83 -11.11 -9.36
CA GLU A 23 -3.92 -11.55 -10.42
C GLU A 23 -3.50 -10.39 -11.34
N GLU A 24 -4.46 -9.59 -11.83
CA GLU A 24 -4.17 -8.45 -12.69
C GLU A 24 -3.38 -7.35 -11.94
N HIS A 25 -3.69 -7.14 -10.67
CA HIS A 25 -3.00 -6.19 -9.82
C HIS A 25 -1.53 -6.62 -9.53
N LEU A 26 -1.29 -7.91 -9.35
CA LEU A 26 0.07 -8.46 -9.24
C LEU A 26 0.87 -8.31 -10.54
N LYS A 27 0.24 -8.43 -11.71
CA LYS A 27 0.90 -8.14 -13.00
C LYS A 27 1.33 -6.68 -13.10
N LEU A 28 0.51 -5.75 -12.59
CA LEU A 28 0.86 -4.34 -12.50
C LEU A 28 2.06 -4.12 -11.59
N TYR A 29 2.09 -4.76 -10.41
CA TYR A 29 3.24 -4.74 -9.52
C TYR A 29 4.52 -5.26 -10.21
N SER A 30 4.43 -6.39 -10.92
CA SER A 30 5.57 -6.94 -11.69
C SER A 30 6.10 -5.94 -12.71
N ALA A 31 5.21 -5.16 -13.36
CA ALA A 31 5.62 -4.11 -14.28
C ALA A 31 6.39 -2.97 -13.59
N TYR A 32 5.97 -2.57 -12.37
CA TYR A 32 6.73 -1.59 -11.58
C TYR A 32 8.14 -2.09 -11.25
N VAL A 33 8.30 -3.33 -10.79
CA VAL A 33 9.62 -3.92 -10.51
C VAL A 33 10.51 -3.92 -11.76
N LYS A 34 9.95 -4.34 -12.89
CA LYS A 34 10.67 -4.32 -14.17
C LYS A 34 11.10 -2.90 -14.54
N ASN A 35 10.18 -1.93 -14.49
CA ASN A 35 10.44 -0.55 -14.90
C ASN A 35 11.49 0.12 -14.00
N VAL A 36 11.47 -0.13 -12.68
CA VAL A 36 12.51 0.33 -11.75
C VAL A 36 13.87 -0.20 -12.19
N ASN A 37 13.97 -1.50 -12.49
CA ASN A 37 15.22 -2.12 -12.90
C ASN A 37 15.74 -1.58 -14.25
N ASP A 38 14.84 -1.40 -15.22
CA ASP A 38 15.18 -0.80 -16.52
C ASP A 38 15.73 0.62 -16.35
N LEU A 39 15.08 1.43 -15.50
CA LEU A 39 15.51 2.80 -15.22
C LEU A 39 16.87 2.85 -14.51
N LEU A 40 17.17 1.92 -13.59
CA LEU A 40 18.46 1.83 -12.91
C LEU A 40 19.62 1.54 -13.87
N GLN A 41 19.33 0.91 -15.01
CA GLN A 41 20.31 0.58 -16.04
C GLN A 41 20.36 1.63 -17.16
N SER A 42 19.42 2.57 -17.19
CA SER A 42 19.33 3.59 -18.25
C SER A 42 20.44 4.64 -18.11
N GLU A 43 21.11 4.93 -19.20
CA GLU A 43 22.09 6.02 -19.31
C GLU A 43 21.44 7.40 -19.57
N LYS A 44 20.12 7.44 -19.77
CA LYS A 44 19.38 8.64 -20.18
C LYS A 44 18.78 9.38 -18.97
N GLY A 45 18.74 10.70 -19.04
CA GLY A 45 18.24 11.59 -17.99
C GLY A 45 16.74 11.54 -17.69
N GLU A 46 15.97 10.66 -18.34
CA GLU A 46 14.56 10.38 -18.02
C GLU A 46 14.37 9.68 -16.65
N TYR A 47 15.46 9.20 -16.09
CA TYR A 47 15.55 8.53 -14.82
C TYR A 47 14.85 9.27 -13.67
N ASN A 48 15.08 10.58 -13.55
CA ASN A 48 14.81 11.30 -12.30
C ASN A 48 13.33 11.34 -11.90
N ARG A 49 12.43 11.75 -12.78
CA ARG A 49 11.02 11.92 -12.43
C ARG A 49 10.26 10.60 -12.48
N ARG A 50 10.53 9.79 -13.51
CA ARG A 50 9.86 8.52 -13.71
C ARG A 50 10.27 7.48 -12.67
N PHE A 51 11.53 7.50 -12.25
CA PHE A 51 12.01 6.57 -11.22
C PHE A 51 11.18 6.67 -9.93
N ASN A 52 10.88 7.87 -9.44
CA ASN A 52 10.10 8.04 -8.22
C ASN A 52 8.70 7.43 -8.35
N PHE A 53 8.06 7.56 -9.51
CA PHE A 53 6.75 6.97 -9.78
C PHE A 53 6.83 5.43 -9.75
N GLU A 54 7.74 4.84 -10.51
CA GLU A 54 7.87 3.38 -10.60
C GLU A 54 8.32 2.77 -9.27
N PHE A 55 9.27 3.43 -8.59
CA PHE A 55 9.76 2.98 -7.28
C PHE A 55 8.67 3.07 -6.20
N GLY A 56 7.92 4.17 -6.16
CA GLY A 56 6.78 4.33 -5.28
C GLY A 56 5.73 3.27 -5.55
N GLY A 57 5.37 3.04 -6.82
CA GLY A 57 4.46 1.98 -7.22
C GLY A 57 4.92 0.61 -6.74
N MET A 58 6.18 0.24 -6.97
CA MET A 58 6.74 -1.02 -6.49
C MET A 58 6.59 -1.16 -4.96
N ARG A 59 7.04 -0.16 -4.18
CA ARG A 59 7.06 -0.24 -2.73
C ARG A 59 5.68 -0.20 -2.09
N ASN A 60 4.79 0.64 -2.60
CA ASN A 60 3.42 0.72 -2.09
C ASN A 60 2.66 -0.59 -2.30
N HIS A 61 2.82 -1.22 -3.47
CA HIS A 61 2.21 -2.51 -3.74
C HIS A 61 2.80 -3.63 -2.89
N GLU A 62 4.11 -3.61 -2.59
CA GLU A 62 4.73 -4.59 -1.69
C GLU A 62 4.10 -4.55 -0.28
N ILE A 63 3.79 -3.35 0.23
CA ILE A 63 3.11 -3.18 1.51
C ILE A 63 1.66 -3.65 1.40
N TYR A 64 0.94 -3.22 0.37
CA TYR A 64 -0.46 -3.55 0.13
C TYR A 64 -0.70 -5.07 0.05
N PHE A 65 0.07 -5.79 -0.77
CA PHE A 65 -0.10 -7.24 -0.90
C PHE A 65 0.30 -8.02 0.35
N ALA A 66 1.31 -7.57 1.09
CA ALA A 66 1.69 -8.16 2.36
C ALA A 66 0.55 -8.09 3.40
N HIS A 67 -0.35 -7.12 3.28
CA HIS A 67 -1.51 -7.01 4.16
C HIS A 67 -2.53 -8.15 4.01
N PHE A 68 -2.47 -8.94 2.95
CA PHE A 68 -3.38 -10.06 2.71
C PHE A 68 -2.74 -11.43 2.96
N GLU A 69 -1.44 -11.50 3.20
CA GLU A 69 -0.76 -12.77 3.45
C GLU A 69 -1.17 -13.36 4.80
N GLY A 70 -1.42 -14.66 4.81
CA GLY A 70 -1.82 -15.39 6.02
C GLY A 70 -3.27 -15.17 6.45
N GLY A 71 -4.03 -14.35 5.73
CA GLY A 71 -5.43 -14.02 6.02
C GLY A 71 -5.62 -12.97 7.11
N PRO A 72 -6.88 -12.56 7.36
CA PRO A 72 -7.18 -11.46 8.28
C PRO A 72 -6.84 -11.80 9.73
N THR A 73 -6.32 -10.82 10.46
CA THR A 73 -6.07 -10.90 11.89
C THR A 73 -6.69 -9.70 12.62
N ALA A 74 -6.96 -9.84 13.91
CA ALA A 74 -7.48 -8.73 14.70
C ALA A 74 -6.39 -7.70 15.01
N LEU A 75 -6.77 -6.44 15.07
CA LEU A 75 -5.92 -5.37 15.58
C LEU A 75 -5.69 -5.56 17.09
N THR A 76 -4.44 -5.51 17.52
CA THR A 76 -4.09 -5.63 18.94
C THR A 76 -4.28 -4.30 19.64
N ALA A 77 -5.28 -4.18 20.50
CA ALA A 77 -5.64 -2.95 21.20
C ALA A 77 -4.52 -2.39 22.11
N SER A 78 -3.54 -3.21 22.47
CA SER A 78 -2.40 -2.82 23.31
C SER A 78 -1.22 -2.22 22.53
N SER A 79 -1.28 -2.20 21.19
CA SER A 79 -0.27 -1.57 20.37
C SER A 79 -0.61 -0.11 20.08
N LEU A 80 0.38 0.69 19.70
CA LEU A 80 0.16 2.07 19.22
C LEU A 80 -0.82 2.09 18.03
N LEU A 81 -0.84 1.03 17.20
CA LEU A 81 -1.81 0.89 16.11
C LEU A 81 -3.27 0.87 16.61
N GLY A 82 -3.52 0.43 17.85
CA GLY A 82 -4.84 0.48 18.47
C GLY A 82 -5.36 1.91 18.75
N GLU A 83 -4.49 2.92 18.68
CA GLU A 83 -4.86 4.33 18.88
C GLU A 83 -5.30 5.01 17.56
N ILE A 84 -5.23 4.30 16.41
CA ILE A 84 -5.63 4.83 15.11
C ILE A 84 -7.13 5.07 15.09
N ASP A 85 -7.54 6.27 14.69
CA ASP A 85 -8.93 6.57 14.34
C ASP A 85 -9.25 6.01 12.93
N LEU A 86 -9.68 4.75 12.89
CA LEU A 86 -9.99 4.07 11.63
C LEU A 86 -11.11 4.75 10.85
N GLU A 87 -12.07 5.38 11.49
CA GLU A 87 -13.15 6.08 10.79
C GLU A 87 -12.63 7.34 10.10
N ARG A 88 -11.73 8.06 10.74
CA ARG A 88 -11.04 9.21 10.12
C ARG A 88 -10.17 8.76 8.95
N PHE A 89 -9.42 7.67 9.11
CA PHE A 89 -8.60 7.09 8.03
C PHE A 89 -9.47 6.67 6.84
N LYS A 90 -10.57 5.95 7.07
CA LYS A 90 -11.52 5.56 6.02
C LYS A 90 -12.12 6.78 5.31
N ALA A 91 -12.47 7.82 6.06
CA ALA A 91 -12.98 9.08 5.49
C ALA A 91 -11.93 9.73 4.56
N MET A 92 -10.65 9.73 4.95
CA MET A 92 -9.54 10.18 4.09
C MET A 92 -9.42 9.30 2.84
N ALA A 93 -9.50 7.98 2.97
CA ALA A 93 -9.43 7.05 1.84
C ALA A 93 -10.55 7.28 0.81
N LEU A 94 -11.73 7.74 1.26
CA LEU A 94 -12.86 8.05 0.38
C LEU A 94 -12.76 9.41 -0.31
N THR A 95 -11.72 10.19 -0.06
CA THR A 95 -11.47 11.45 -0.78
C THR A 95 -11.40 11.19 -2.28
N ARG A 96 -11.89 12.14 -3.07
CA ARG A 96 -11.86 12.04 -4.54
C ARG A 96 -10.44 12.16 -5.05
N GLY A 97 -10.02 11.19 -5.84
CA GLY A 97 -8.67 11.13 -6.44
C GLY A 97 -8.21 9.69 -6.58
N VAL A 98 -7.04 9.52 -7.17
CA VAL A 98 -6.29 8.25 -7.25
C VAL A 98 -5.01 8.39 -6.45
N GLY A 99 -4.57 7.31 -5.83
CA GLY A 99 -3.38 7.32 -4.98
C GLY A 99 -3.48 6.34 -3.85
N TRP A 100 -2.92 6.67 -2.70
CA TRP A 100 -2.81 5.79 -1.55
C TRP A 100 -3.22 6.49 -0.27
N ALA A 101 -4.10 5.87 0.50
CA ALA A 101 -4.30 6.25 1.89
C ALA A 101 -3.29 5.47 2.75
N MET A 102 -2.51 6.17 3.55
CA MET A 102 -1.41 5.59 4.28
C MET A 102 -1.43 5.94 5.76
N ILE A 103 -0.95 4.99 6.56
CA ILE A 103 -0.51 5.22 7.94
C ILE A 103 0.99 5.01 7.96
N GLY A 104 1.71 5.96 8.50
CA GLY A 104 3.14 5.86 8.70
C GLY A 104 3.55 6.18 10.12
N TYR A 105 4.75 5.77 10.49
CA TYR A 105 5.35 6.03 11.79
C TYR A 105 6.47 7.06 11.68
N ASP A 106 6.33 8.16 12.40
CA ASP A 106 7.39 9.14 12.60
C ASP A 106 8.21 8.76 13.84
N LYS A 107 9.40 8.25 13.61
CA LYS A 107 10.34 7.85 14.67
C LYS A 107 10.80 9.02 15.53
N LYS A 108 10.84 10.25 14.99
CA LYS A 108 11.32 11.42 15.73
C LYS A 108 10.36 11.85 16.83
N THR A 109 9.07 11.72 16.59
CA THR A 109 8.03 12.15 17.52
C THR A 109 7.30 10.98 18.18
N ASP A 110 7.68 9.73 17.84
CA ASP A 110 7.06 8.47 18.34
C ASP A 110 5.53 8.47 18.17
N GLN A 111 5.07 8.79 16.94
CA GLN A 111 3.63 8.85 16.64
C GLN A 111 3.29 8.28 15.28
N LEU A 112 2.04 7.84 15.13
CA LEU A 112 1.47 7.46 13.85
C LEU A 112 0.89 8.69 13.16
N ILE A 113 1.07 8.76 11.85
CA ILE A 113 0.57 9.84 10.99
C ILE A 113 -0.24 9.24 9.86
N GLU A 114 -1.46 9.72 9.67
CA GLU A 114 -2.28 9.42 8.51
C GLU A 114 -1.96 10.43 7.42
N TYR A 115 -1.74 9.95 6.19
CA TYR A 115 -1.42 10.82 5.06
C TYR A 115 -1.87 10.22 3.73
N TRP A 116 -1.99 11.08 2.73
CA TRP A 116 -2.34 10.71 1.37
C TRP A 116 -1.11 10.85 0.46
N VAL A 117 -0.92 9.87 -0.42
CA VAL A 117 0.07 9.90 -1.49
C VAL A 117 -0.65 9.97 -2.82
N ASP A 118 -0.51 11.05 -3.55
CA ASP A 118 -1.06 11.17 -4.90
C ASP A 118 -0.25 10.32 -5.89
N GLU A 119 -0.94 9.74 -6.85
CA GLU A 119 -0.34 8.82 -7.81
C GLU A 119 0.41 7.69 -7.08
N GLN A 120 1.70 7.49 -7.39
CA GLN A 120 2.52 6.47 -6.75
C GLN A 120 3.57 7.07 -5.80
N HIS A 121 3.80 8.38 -5.82
CA HIS A 121 5.01 8.95 -5.25
C HIS A 121 4.89 10.38 -4.68
N LEU A 122 3.84 11.11 -4.97
CA LEU A 122 3.70 12.50 -4.52
C LEU A 122 3.05 12.56 -3.14
N GLY A 123 3.75 13.12 -2.17
CA GLY A 123 3.24 13.29 -0.80
C GLY A 123 3.77 12.28 0.22
N HIS A 124 4.73 11.42 -0.15
CA HIS A 124 5.46 10.67 0.87
C HIS A 124 6.15 11.63 1.85
N LEU A 125 5.98 11.37 3.13
CA LEU A 125 6.52 12.21 4.18
C LEU A 125 7.98 11.84 4.48
N PRO A 126 8.92 12.80 4.52
CA PRO A 126 10.30 12.53 4.91
C PRO A 126 10.39 11.93 6.32
N ASP A 127 11.26 10.94 6.50
CA ASP A 127 11.52 10.27 7.78
C ASP A 127 10.31 9.52 8.39
N VAL A 128 9.21 9.38 7.66
CA VAL A 128 8.04 8.60 8.05
C VAL A 128 8.08 7.24 7.36
N SER A 129 8.07 6.18 8.14
CA SER A 129 8.06 4.80 7.64
C SER A 129 6.64 4.33 7.40
N PRO A 130 6.25 3.92 6.17
CA PRO A 130 4.92 3.41 5.90
C PRO A 130 4.63 2.13 6.70
N ILE A 131 3.48 2.08 7.37
CA ILE A 131 3.01 0.95 8.17
C ILE A 131 1.84 0.24 7.48
N LEU A 132 0.88 1.02 6.98
CA LEU A 132 -0.28 0.55 6.23
C LEU A 132 -0.39 1.33 4.93
N ALA A 133 -0.68 0.63 3.84
CA ALA A 133 -0.97 1.21 2.54
C ALA A 133 -2.29 0.65 2.00
N LEU A 134 -3.27 1.52 1.76
CA LEU A 134 -4.52 1.19 1.09
C LEU A 134 -4.52 1.81 -0.30
N ASP A 135 -4.58 0.95 -1.31
CA ASP A 135 -4.60 1.35 -2.71
C ASP A 135 -5.96 1.93 -3.09
N MET A 136 -5.99 3.19 -3.51
CA MET A 136 -7.18 3.90 -3.93
C MET A 136 -7.19 4.21 -5.43
N TRP A 137 -6.33 3.54 -6.21
CA TRP A 137 -6.41 3.53 -7.66
C TRP A 137 -7.59 2.65 -8.12
N GLU A 138 -8.19 3.02 -9.23
CA GLU A 138 -9.35 2.29 -9.79
C GLU A 138 -9.04 0.83 -10.13
N HIS A 139 -7.80 0.51 -10.49
CA HIS A 139 -7.40 -0.86 -10.78
C HIS A 139 -7.51 -1.80 -9.56
N SER A 140 -7.50 -1.27 -8.34
CA SER A 140 -7.62 -2.07 -7.13
C SER A 140 -9.05 -2.52 -6.83
N TYR A 141 -10.08 -1.84 -7.37
CA TYR A 141 -11.47 -2.10 -6.96
C TYR A 141 -12.54 -2.06 -8.06
N VAL A 142 -12.33 -1.31 -9.15
CA VAL A 142 -13.42 -1.06 -10.13
C VAL A 142 -13.95 -2.33 -10.81
N ALA A 143 -13.09 -3.33 -10.99
CA ALA A 143 -13.50 -4.59 -11.61
C ALA A 143 -14.54 -5.36 -10.78
N ASP A 144 -14.46 -5.29 -9.46
CA ASP A 144 -15.35 -6.00 -8.54
C ASP A 144 -16.48 -5.12 -7.99
N TYR A 145 -16.20 -3.85 -7.72
CA TYR A 145 -17.13 -2.95 -7.01
C TYR A 145 -17.77 -1.87 -7.88
N GLN A 146 -17.33 -1.72 -9.12
CA GLN A 146 -17.67 -0.56 -9.96
C GLN A 146 -17.23 0.78 -9.34
N PRO A 147 -17.25 1.91 -10.06
CA PRO A 147 -16.82 3.21 -9.51
C PRO A 147 -17.60 3.67 -8.29
N SER A 148 -18.88 3.28 -8.19
CA SER A 148 -19.75 3.64 -7.05
C SER A 148 -19.48 2.81 -5.79
N GLY A 149 -18.78 1.68 -5.91
CA GLY A 149 -18.53 0.75 -4.80
C GLY A 149 -17.26 1.03 -4.00
N LYS A 150 -16.58 2.17 -4.21
CA LYS A 150 -15.36 2.56 -3.50
C LYS A 150 -15.46 2.41 -1.98
N LYS A 151 -16.61 2.77 -1.39
CA LYS A 151 -16.83 2.64 0.05
C LYS A 151 -16.81 1.18 0.49
N GLN A 152 -17.48 0.28 -0.24
CA GLN A 152 -17.51 -1.14 0.10
C GLN A 152 -16.13 -1.77 -0.03
N TYR A 153 -15.36 -1.38 -1.04
CA TYR A 153 -13.97 -1.82 -1.19
C TYR A 153 -13.12 -1.46 0.05
N VAL A 154 -13.25 -0.22 0.57
CA VAL A 154 -12.52 0.20 1.78
C VAL A 154 -12.92 -0.66 2.98
N GLU A 155 -14.22 -0.94 3.17
CA GLU A 155 -14.67 -1.81 4.26
C GLU A 155 -14.12 -3.25 4.11
N ASP A 156 -14.22 -3.81 2.91
CA ASP A 156 -13.74 -5.17 2.64
C ASP A 156 -12.21 -5.27 2.72
N PHE A 157 -11.47 -4.21 2.39
CA PHE A 157 -10.03 -4.17 2.64
C PHE A 157 -9.72 -4.39 4.12
N PHE A 158 -10.39 -3.67 5.04
CA PHE A 158 -10.16 -3.84 6.47
C PHE A 158 -10.63 -5.18 7.01
N GLU A 159 -11.64 -5.80 6.41
CA GLU A 159 -12.07 -7.16 6.78
C GLU A 159 -11.07 -8.23 6.33
N ASN A 160 -10.31 -7.99 5.27
CA ASN A 160 -9.26 -8.89 4.77
C ASN A 160 -7.88 -8.61 5.38
N LEU A 161 -7.71 -7.50 6.10
CA LEU A 161 -6.42 -7.01 6.55
C LEU A 161 -5.78 -7.94 7.60
N ASN A 162 -4.59 -8.40 7.32
CA ASN A 162 -3.72 -9.00 8.30
C ASN A 162 -3.01 -7.90 9.12
N TRP A 163 -3.58 -7.53 10.26
CA TRP A 163 -3.00 -6.52 11.14
C TRP A 163 -1.59 -6.90 11.65
N GLN A 164 -1.23 -8.18 11.69
CA GLN A 164 0.13 -8.59 12.05
C GLN A 164 1.17 -8.08 11.05
N SER A 165 0.82 -7.91 9.78
CA SER A 165 1.72 -7.29 8.81
C SER A 165 2.01 -5.82 9.14
N CYS A 166 0.99 -5.08 9.60
CA CYS A 166 1.16 -3.70 10.08
C CYS A 166 2.01 -3.65 11.36
N GLU A 167 1.80 -4.57 12.31
CA GLU A 167 2.60 -4.68 13.52
C GLU A 167 4.09 -4.99 13.22
N GLN A 168 4.35 -5.83 12.22
CA GLN A 168 5.71 -6.11 11.75
C GLN A 168 6.36 -4.88 11.14
N ASN A 169 5.67 -4.18 10.24
CA ASN A 169 6.16 -2.92 9.66
C ASN A 169 6.44 -1.88 10.74
N PHE A 170 5.57 -1.78 11.75
CA PHE A 170 5.75 -0.88 12.88
C PHE A 170 6.96 -1.27 13.73
N ALA A 171 7.12 -2.54 14.05
CA ALA A 171 8.27 -3.03 14.80
C ALA A 171 9.60 -2.79 14.06
N GLU A 172 9.61 -2.89 12.73
CA GLU A 172 10.78 -2.57 11.90
C GLU A 172 11.07 -1.07 11.87
N ALA A 173 10.04 -0.24 11.75
CA ALA A 173 10.17 1.21 11.72
C ALA A 173 10.76 1.78 13.02
N ARG A 174 10.56 1.11 14.16
CA ARG A 174 11.09 1.50 15.48
C ARG A 174 12.56 1.13 15.72
N LYS A 175 13.14 0.26 14.91
CA LYS A 175 14.56 -0.10 15.01
C LYS A 175 15.45 1.05 14.54
#